data_06b3e784e2df09794d4564b86750f59d
#
_entry.id   06b3e784e2df09794d4564b86750f59d
#
_cell.length_a   1.000
_cell.length_b   1.000
_cell.length_c   1.000
_cell.angle_alpha   90.00
_cell.angle_beta   90.00
_cell.angle_gamma   90.00
#
_symmetry.space_group_name_H-M   'P 1'
#
loop_
_entity.id
_entity.type
_entity.pdbx_description
1 polymer ?
#
loop_
_entity_poly.entity_id
_entity_poly.type
_entity_poly.pdbx_seq_one_letter_code
_entity_poly.pdbx_strand_id
1 'polypeptide(L)'
;MVEIRTPAGAGSGFVIDAGGLILTNAHVVRGTDAVTVGFSDGGSAPGTVVKRDLGRDVALVRVDRKGLRALPIRHGEPILTEKVYAIGSPLGLSQTVTEGIVSSYRHQENGLDMIQATPAISPGNSGGPLLDGNGNVVGISMLFSVEAQSLNFFIPIDSALSFLNLRSSGR
;
A
#
# COMPACT_ATOMS: atom_id res chain seq x y z
N MET A 1 -8.73 -3.50 2.99
CA MET A 1 -7.70 -2.65 3.59
C MET A 1 -7.60 -2.94 5.09
N VAL A 2 -6.45 -2.74 5.68
CA VAL A 2 -6.19 -2.94 7.12
C VAL A 2 -5.39 -1.77 7.69
N GLU A 3 -5.48 -1.57 8.99
CA GLU A 3 -4.60 -0.71 9.76
C GLU A 3 -3.43 -1.55 10.32
N ILE A 4 -2.22 -1.02 10.30
CA ILE A 4 -1.05 -1.67 10.89
C ILE A 4 -0.56 -0.79 12.03
N ARG A 5 -0.57 -1.34 13.25
CA ARG A 5 -0.11 -0.67 14.46
C ARG A 5 1.18 -1.27 14.96
N THR A 6 2.11 -0.41 15.31
CA THR A 6 3.42 -0.73 15.90
C THR A 6 3.64 0.12 17.14
N PRO A 7 4.65 -0.17 17.98
CA PRO A 7 5.02 0.72 19.08
C PRO A 7 5.39 2.14 18.65
N ALA A 8 5.85 2.32 17.41
CA ALA A 8 6.29 3.62 16.87
C ALA A 8 5.16 4.43 16.22
N GLY A 9 3.99 3.83 15.95
CA GLY A 9 2.87 4.49 15.29
C GLY A 9 1.97 3.55 14.51
N ALA A 10 1.19 4.12 13.62
CA ALA A 10 0.26 3.39 12.77
C ALA A 10 0.40 3.77 11.30
N GLY A 11 0.01 2.86 10.43
CA GLY A 11 -0.08 3.04 9.00
C GLY A 11 -1.14 2.13 8.40
N SER A 12 -1.17 2.07 7.10
CA SER A 12 -2.13 1.28 6.33
C SER A 12 -1.48 0.07 5.67
N GLY A 13 -2.30 -0.88 5.28
CA GLY A 13 -1.93 -2.01 4.47
C GLY A 13 -3.15 -2.59 3.76
N PHE A 14 -2.93 -3.57 2.90
CA PHE A 14 -4.02 -4.27 2.23
C PHE A 14 -3.69 -5.73 1.98
N VAL A 15 -4.73 -6.56 2.03
CA VAL A 15 -4.62 -8.00 1.82
C VAL A 15 -4.40 -8.29 0.34
N ILE A 16 -3.37 -9.05 0.01
CA ILE A 16 -3.05 -9.49 -1.36
C ILE A 16 -3.29 -10.98 -1.59
N ASP A 17 -3.49 -11.74 -0.51
CA ASP A 17 -3.74 -13.17 -0.56
C ASP A 17 -4.68 -13.58 0.59
N ALA A 18 -5.68 -14.42 0.29
CA ALA A 18 -6.66 -14.88 1.27
C ALA A 18 -6.04 -15.72 2.41
N GLY A 19 -4.83 -16.23 2.22
CA GLY A 19 -4.02 -16.92 3.24
C GLY A 19 -3.37 -15.99 4.24
N GLY A 20 -3.64 -14.66 4.19
CA GLY A 20 -3.21 -13.72 5.21
C GLY A 20 -1.95 -12.92 4.89
N LEU A 21 -1.62 -12.74 3.61
CA LEU A 21 -0.53 -11.84 3.21
C LEU A 21 -1.05 -10.41 3.00
N ILE A 22 -0.33 -9.46 3.58
CA ILE A 22 -0.67 -8.03 3.59
C ILE A 22 0.55 -7.25 3.09
N LEU A 23 0.35 -6.37 2.11
CA LEU A 23 1.35 -5.39 1.68
C LEU A 23 1.21 -4.09 2.47
N THR A 24 2.36 -3.46 2.74
CA THR A 24 2.48 -2.16 3.37
C THR A 24 3.84 -1.53 3.02
N ASN A 25 4.12 -0.33 3.52
CA ASN A 25 5.46 0.25 3.44
C ASN A 25 6.41 -0.31 4.50
N ALA A 26 7.70 -0.35 4.17
CA ALA A 26 8.73 -0.82 5.11
C ALA A 26 8.91 0.15 6.29
N HIS A 27 8.74 1.47 6.08
CA HIS A 27 8.84 2.44 7.16
C HIS A 27 7.73 2.29 8.20
N VAL A 28 6.52 1.82 7.81
CA VAL A 28 5.40 1.57 8.73
C VAL A 28 5.74 0.48 9.75
N VAL A 29 6.51 -0.52 9.35
CA VAL A 29 6.93 -1.65 10.20
C VAL A 29 8.41 -1.57 10.61
N ARG A 30 8.98 -0.37 10.56
CA ARG A 30 10.40 -0.17 10.88
C ARG A 30 10.68 -0.48 12.35
N GLY A 31 11.74 -1.25 12.58
CA GLY A 31 12.22 -1.56 13.94
C GLY A 31 11.42 -2.63 14.69
N THR A 32 10.44 -3.27 14.05
CA THR A 32 9.68 -4.37 14.67
C THR A 32 9.34 -5.45 13.65
N ASP A 33 9.32 -6.70 14.11
CA ASP A 33 8.81 -7.83 13.34
C ASP A 33 7.42 -8.27 13.78
N ALA A 34 6.92 -7.72 14.91
CA ALA A 34 5.59 -8.00 15.42
C ALA A 34 4.72 -6.73 15.33
N VAL A 35 3.53 -6.87 14.76
CA VAL A 35 2.59 -5.77 14.56
C VAL A 35 1.19 -6.21 15.00
N THR A 36 0.29 -5.26 15.23
CA THR A 36 -1.15 -5.54 15.37
C THR A 36 -1.85 -5.08 14.11
N VAL A 37 -2.60 -5.97 13.48
CA VAL A 37 -3.38 -5.68 12.27
C VAL A 37 -4.83 -5.50 12.65
N GLY A 38 -5.39 -4.31 12.40
CA GLY A 38 -6.80 -3.97 12.58
C GLY A 38 -7.56 -4.12 11.27
N PHE A 39 -8.75 -4.72 11.32
CA PHE A 39 -9.61 -5.00 10.17
C PHE A 39 -10.86 -4.13 10.18
N SER A 40 -11.48 -3.96 9.02
CA SER A 40 -12.67 -3.13 8.84
C SER A 40 -13.92 -3.61 9.59
N ASP A 41 -13.94 -4.86 10.03
CA ASP A 41 -15.03 -5.41 10.87
C ASP A 41 -14.86 -5.14 12.38
N GLY A 42 -13.84 -4.33 12.75
CA GLY A 42 -13.50 -4.01 14.13
C GLY A 42 -12.62 -5.04 14.83
N GLY A 43 -12.36 -6.17 14.19
CA GLY A 43 -11.46 -7.20 14.73
C GLY A 43 -9.99 -6.83 14.56
N SER A 44 -9.11 -7.48 15.33
CA SER A 44 -7.67 -7.37 15.17
C SER A 44 -6.99 -8.73 15.31
N ALA A 45 -5.80 -8.85 14.74
CA ALA A 45 -4.96 -10.04 14.86
C ALA A 45 -3.48 -9.64 14.97
N PRO A 46 -2.66 -10.46 15.65
CA PRO A 46 -1.21 -10.31 15.58
C PRO A 46 -0.72 -10.61 14.17
N GLY A 47 0.22 -9.81 13.70
CA GLY A 47 0.89 -9.99 12.43
C GLY A 47 2.40 -10.08 12.60
N THR A 48 3.05 -10.81 11.71
CA THR A 48 4.51 -10.94 11.64
C THR A 48 5.02 -10.35 10.33
N VAL A 49 6.03 -9.50 10.40
CA VAL A 49 6.73 -9.00 9.21
C VAL A 49 7.60 -10.12 8.65
N VAL A 50 7.22 -10.66 7.50
CA VAL A 50 7.91 -11.81 6.90
C VAL A 50 8.94 -11.38 5.85
N LYS A 51 8.82 -10.16 5.33
CA LYS A 51 9.77 -9.59 4.38
C LYS A 51 9.69 -8.07 4.39
N ARG A 52 10.83 -7.41 4.19
CA ARG A 52 10.91 -5.96 3.99
C ARG A 52 12.06 -5.59 3.07
N ASP A 53 11.87 -4.55 2.29
CA ASP A 53 12.91 -3.87 1.52
C ASP A 53 12.89 -2.39 1.90
N LEU A 54 13.87 -1.98 2.70
CA LEU A 54 13.96 -0.60 3.19
C LEU A 54 14.35 0.39 2.10
N GLY A 55 15.11 -0.05 1.11
CA GLY A 55 15.54 0.80 -0.01
C GLY A 55 14.41 1.15 -0.96
N ARG A 56 13.41 0.27 -1.05
CA ARG A 56 12.23 0.42 -1.91
C ARG A 56 10.95 0.69 -1.16
N ASP A 57 11.06 0.75 0.17
CA ASP A 57 9.98 1.06 1.10
C ASP A 57 8.74 0.14 0.97
N VAL A 58 8.97 -1.15 0.82
CA VAL A 58 7.90 -2.16 0.77
C VAL A 58 8.11 -3.24 1.82
N ALA A 59 7.02 -3.74 2.40
CA ALA A 59 7.04 -4.83 3.37
C ALA A 59 5.84 -5.75 3.21
N LEU A 60 6.03 -7.00 3.66
CA LEU A 60 5.03 -8.05 3.69
C LEU A 60 4.79 -8.48 5.13
N VAL A 61 3.55 -8.45 5.54
CA VAL A 61 3.08 -8.89 6.84
C VAL A 61 2.20 -10.12 6.66
N ARG A 62 2.37 -11.10 7.52
CA ARG A 62 1.52 -12.30 7.59
C ARG A 62 0.66 -12.25 8.84
N VAL A 63 -0.62 -12.57 8.67
CA VAL A 63 -1.57 -12.81 9.76
C VAL A 63 -2.18 -14.19 9.64
N ASP A 64 -2.48 -14.82 10.78
CA ASP A 64 -3.25 -16.06 10.81
C ASP A 64 -4.73 -15.69 11.07
N ARG A 65 -5.42 -15.36 9.98
CA ARG A 65 -6.85 -15.05 10.01
C ARG A 65 -7.54 -15.58 8.76
N LYS A 66 -8.65 -16.30 8.96
CA LYS A 66 -9.48 -16.84 7.86
C LYS A 66 -10.51 -15.82 7.38
N GLY A 67 -11.01 -16.05 6.17
CA GLY A 67 -12.08 -15.22 5.59
C GLY A 67 -11.63 -13.87 5.08
N LEU A 68 -10.33 -13.67 4.87
CA LEU A 68 -9.80 -12.44 4.32
C LEU A 68 -10.11 -12.34 2.82
N ARG A 69 -10.45 -11.11 2.38
CA ARG A 69 -10.59 -10.79 0.97
C ARG A 69 -9.33 -10.11 0.46
N ALA A 70 -8.64 -10.75 -0.47
CA ALA A 70 -7.56 -10.13 -1.22
C ALA A 70 -8.13 -9.06 -2.17
N LEU A 71 -7.44 -7.93 -2.29
CA LEU A 71 -7.74 -6.97 -3.33
C LEU A 71 -7.21 -7.49 -4.67
N PRO A 72 -7.98 -7.36 -5.76
CA PRO A 72 -7.49 -7.72 -7.08
C PRO A 72 -6.34 -6.77 -7.49
N ILE A 73 -5.36 -7.32 -8.20
CA ILE A 73 -4.20 -6.58 -8.68
C ILE A 73 -4.33 -6.37 -10.18
N ARG A 74 -4.10 -5.13 -10.62
CA ARG A 74 -3.96 -4.82 -12.04
C ARG A 74 -2.49 -4.63 -12.38
N HIS A 75 -2.00 -5.47 -13.27
CA HIS A 75 -0.64 -5.39 -13.79
C HIS A 75 -0.53 -4.32 -14.88
N GLY A 76 0.69 -3.81 -15.07
CA GLY A 76 1.02 -2.78 -16.04
C GLY A 76 0.87 -1.36 -15.51
N GLU A 77 1.33 -0.41 -16.30
CA GLU A 77 1.31 1.01 -15.95
C GLU A 77 -0.12 1.56 -16.01
N PRO A 78 -0.53 2.40 -15.04
CA PRO A 78 -1.79 3.11 -15.13
C PRO A 78 -1.74 4.16 -16.26
N ILE A 79 -2.89 4.41 -16.88
CA ILE A 79 -3.00 5.35 -17.99
C ILE A 79 -3.01 6.78 -17.46
N LEU A 80 -2.34 7.70 -18.16
CA LEU A 80 -2.40 9.13 -17.84
C LEU A 80 -3.86 9.63 -17.85
N THR A 81 -4.19 10.47 -16.89
CA THR A 81 -5.54 11.02 -16.62
C THR A 81 -6.57 10.00 -16.11
N GLU A 82 -6.20 8.74 -15.96
CA GLU A 82 -7.06 7.72 -15.36
C GLU A 82 -7.44 8.11 -13.93
N LYS A 83 -8.72 7.92 -13.58
CA LYS A 83 -9.19 8.11 -12.21
C LYS A 83 -8.63 7.04 -11.29
N VAL A 84 -8.11 7.49 -10.15
CA VAL A 84 -7.56 6.63 -9.12
C VAL A 84 -8.00 7.06 -7.73
N TYR A 85 -8.01 6.12 -6.79
CA TYR A 85 -8.49 6.30 -5.43
C TYR A 85 -7.43 5.81 -4.45
N ALA A 86 -6.93 6.70 -3.60
CA ALA A 86 -6.08 6.31 -2.48
C ALA A 86 -6.94 6.01 -1.25
N ILE A 87 -6.67 4.88 -0.60
CA ILE A 87 -7.40 4.46 0.60
C ILE A 87 -6.41 4.30 1.74
N GLY A 88 -6.73 4.89 2.89
CA GLY A 88 -5.92 4.78 4.09
C GLY A 88 -6.76 4.85 5.36
N SER A 89 -6.11 4.73 6.51
CA SER A 89 -6.68 4.89 7.83
C SER A 89 -5.94 6.00 8.60
N PRO A 90 -6.11 7.27 8.17
CA PRO A 90 -5.38 8.37 8.77
C PRO A 90 -5.83 8.57 10.22
N LEU A 91 -4.86 8.72 11.13
CA LEU A 91 -5.07 9.09 12.55
C LEU A 91 -6.04 8.17 13.30
N GLY A 92 -6.15 6.88 12.92
CA GLY A 92 -7.11 5.96 13.55
C GLY A 92 -8.58 6.21 13.19
N LEU A 93 -8.83 7.13 12.26
CA LEU A 93 -10.15 7.30 11.65
C LEU A 93 -10.43 6.13 10.71
N SER A 94 -11.68 5.66 10.72
CA SER A 94 -12.10 4.61 9.79
C SER A 94 -11.86 5.05 8.35
N GLN A 95 -11.42 4.13 7.54
CA GLN A 95 -11.09 4.21 6.11
C GLN A 95 -11.46 5.52 5.40
N THR A 96 -10.46 6.31 5.04
CA THR A 96 -10.61 7.52 4.24
C THR A 96 -10.26 7.23 2.80
N VAL A 97 -11.11 7.67 1.86
CA VAL A 97 -10.90 7.56 0.42
C VAL A 97 -10.68 8.95 -0.15
N THR A 98 -9.63 9.12 -0.94
CA THR A 98 -9.38 10.33 -1.72
C THR A 98 -9.34 10.01 -3.21
N GLU A 99 -10.03 10.81 -4.03
CA GLU A 99 -10.07 10.65 -5.49
C GLU A 99 -9.06 11.58 -6.16
N GLY A 100 -8.52 11.15 -7.27
CA GLY A 100 -7.69 11.95 -8.14
C GLY A 100 -7.44 11.27 -9.49
N ILE A 101 -6.40 11.75 -10.19
CA ILE A 101 -5.99 11.21 -11.49
C ILE A 101 -4.51 10.87 -11.50
N VAL A 102 -4.12 9.96 -12.38
CA VAL A 102 -2.71 9.70 -12.70
C VAL A 102 -2.15 10.88 -13.49
N SER A 103 -1.09 11.51 -12.98
CA SER A 103 -0.43 12.67 -13.61
C SER A 103 0.79 12.27 -14.42
N SER A 104 1.52 11.24 -13.99
CA SER A 104 2.72 10.73 -14.67
C SER A 104 3.09 9.34 -14.18
N TYR A 105 3.76 8.57 -15.02
CA TYR A 105 4.55 7.41 -14.61
C TYR A 105 6.03 7.78 -14.79
N ARG A 106 6.81 7.66 -13.73
CA ARG A 106 8.21 8.07 -13.72
C ARG A 106 9.11 6.85 -13.65
N HIS A 107 9.77 6.56 -14.75
CA HIS A 107 10.85 5.59 -14.77
C HIS A 107 12.12 6.22 -14.19
N GLN A 108 12.78 5.50 -13.31
CA GLN A 108 14.05 5.92 -12.74
C GLN A 108 15.15 4.92 -13.10
N GLU A 109 16.34 5.42 -13.38
CA GLU A 109 17.51 4.61 -13.75
C GLU A 109 17.90 3.59 -12.66
N ASN A 110 17.58 3.88 -11.39
CA ASN A 110 17.79 2.98 -10.26
C ASN A 110 16.70 1.92 -10.08
N GLY A 111 15.71 1.85 -10.99
CA GLY A 111 14.58 0.93 -10.94
C GLY A 111 13.54 1.26 -9.85
N LEU A 112 13.58 2.46 -9.28
CA LEU A 112 12.58 2.95 -8.32
C LEU A 112 11.48 3.71 -9.05
N ASP A 113 10.77 3.05 -9.95
CA ASP A 113 9.66 3.64 -10.68
C ASP A 113 8.58 4.15 -9.73
N MET A 114 7.92 5.25 -10.10
CA MET A 114 6.87 5.86 -9.32
C MET A 114 5.67 6.29 -10.17
N ILE A 115 4.47 6.07 -9.63
CA ILE A 115 3.25 6.70 -10.13
C ILE A 115 3.13 8.05 -9.44
N GLN A 116 3.02 9.12 -10.21
CA GLN A 116 2.62 10.43 -9.71
C GLN A 116 1.12 10.60 -9.94
N ALA A 117 0.38 10.92 -8.89
CA ALA A 117 -1.07 11.10 -8.97
C ALA A 117 -1.56 12.17 -7.99
N THR A 118 -2.78 12.63 -8.16
CA THR A 118 -3.35 13.75 -7.39
C THR A 118 -4.17 13.38 -6.15
N PRO A 119 -4.57 12.10 -5.87
CA PRO A 119 -5.28 11.81 -4.63
C PRO A 119 -4.49 12.28 -3.42
N ALA A 120 -5.13 13.00 -2.51
CA ALA A 120 -4.48 13.51 -1.30
C ALA A 120 -4.01 12.37 -0.41
N ILE A 121 -2.77 12.44 0.07
CA ILE A 121 -2.17 11.52 1.02
C ILE A 121 -1.90 12.26 2.33
N SER A 122 -2.22 11.64 3.44
CA SER A 122 -1.99 12.14 4.79
C SER A 122 -1.21 11.12 5.61
N PRO A 123 -0.59 11.52 6.74
CA PRO A 123 -0.06 10.56 7.69
C PRO A 123 -1.10 9.51 8.09
N GLY A 124 -0.73 8.23 8.00
CA GLY A 124 -1.65 7.08 8.18
C GLY A 124 -2.13 6.44 6.88
N ASN A 125 -2.06 7.13 5.73
CA ASN A 125 -2.34 6.52 4.43
C ASN A 125 -1.17 5.70 3.89
N SER A 126 0.05 5.91 4.40
CA SER A 126 1.24 5.15 3.99
C SER A 126 1.00 3.64 4.06
N GLY A 127 1.32 2.94 2.99
CA GLY A 127 1.12 1.50 2.83
C GLY A 127 -0.28 1.11 2.37
N GLY A 128 -1.21 2.06 2.28
CA GLY A 128 -2.54 1.82 1.72
C GLY A 128 -2.52 1.67 0.19
N PRO A 129 -3.56 1.06 -0.40
CA PRO A 129 -3.63 0.84 -1.83
C PRO A 129 -3.99 2.12 -2.60
N LEU A 130 -3.44 2.24 -3.81
CA LEU A 130 -3.98 3.08 -4.88
C LEU A 130 -4.78 2.18 -5.80
N LEU A 131 -6.07 2.47 -5.97
CA LEU A 131 -7.00 1.68 -6.76
C LEU A 131 -7.36 2.39 -8.07
N ASP A 132 -7.59 1.61 -9.12
CA ASP A 132 -8.26 2.10 -10.33
C ASP A 132 -9.80 2.20 -10.14
N GLY A 133 -10.52 2.66 -11.17
CA GLY A 133 -11.97 2.80 -11.14
C GLY A 133 -12.75 1.49 -11.00
N ASN A 134 -12.09 0.34 -11.16
CA ASN A 134 -12.67 -1.00 -10.99
C ASN A 134 -12.34 -1.62 -9.63
N GLY A 135 -11.58 -0.90 -8.78
CA GLY A 135 -11.16 -1.39 -7.48
C GLY A 135 -9.93 -2.30 -7.50
N ASN A 136 -9.19 -2.36 -8.61
CA ASN A 136 -7.95 -3.10 -8.68
C ASN A 136 -6.79 -2.26 -8.17
N VAL A 137 -5.85 -2.87 -7.45
CA VAL A 137 -4.65 -2.21 -6.96
C VAL A 137 -3.68 -1.95 -8.11
N VAL A 138 -3.28 -0.69 -8.27
CA VAL A 138 -2.26 -0.24 -9.22
C VAL A 138 -0.99 0.26 -8.53
N GLY A 139 -1.05 0.60 -7.24
CA GLY A 139 0.11 1.08 -6.49
C GLY A 139 -0.10 1.08 -4.98
N ILE A 140 0.93 1.52 -4.27
CA ILE A 140 0.97 1.64 -2.81
C ILE A 140 1.27 3.09 -2.46
N SER A 141 0.48 3.69 -1.56
CA SER A 141 0.69 5.05 -1.08
C SER A 141 2.03 5.17 -0.37
N MET A 142 2.83 6.15 -0.77
CA MET A 142 4.09 6.47 -0.13
C MET A 142 4.05 7.91 0.36
N LEU A 143 4.25 8.11 1.66
CA LEU A 143 4.33 9.47 2.21
C LEU A 143 5.69 10.06 1.84
N PHE A 144 5.69 11.00 0.89
CA PHE A 144 6.85 11.79 0.54
C PHE A 144 6.68 13.20 1.13
N SER A 145 7.65 13.65 1.90
CA SER A 145 7.71 15.04 2.33
C SER A 145 8.20 15.90 1.16
N VAL A 146 7.29 16.30 0.29
CA VAL A 146 7.56 17.35 -0.71
C VAL A 146 6.65 18.53 -0.38
N GLU A 147 7.22 19.70 -0.18
CA GLU A 147 6.47 20.94 0.06
C GLU A 147 5.60 21.37 -1.13
N ALA A 148 5.49 20.55 -2.17
CA ALA A 148 4.70 20.83 -3.36
C ALA A 148 3.28 20.27 -3.21
N GLN A 149 2.31 21.14 -3.12
CA GLN A 149 0.88 20.79 -3.15
C GLN A 149 0.56 19.97 -4.42
N SER A 150 -0.18 18.88 -4.26
CA SER A 150 -0.68 18.01 -5.34
C SER A 150 0.37 17.12 -6.04
N LEU A 151 1.54 16.91 -5.46
CA LEU A 151 2.52 15.94 -5.94
C LEU A 151 2.58 14.74 -4.97
N ASN A 152 1.72 13.78 -5.16
CA ASN A 152 1.73 12.55 -4.38
C ASN A 152 2.31 11.41 -5.21
N PHE A 153 3.12 10.57 -4.55
CA PHE A 153 3.81 9.47 -5.18
C PHE A 153 3.35 8.13 -4.62
N PHE A 154 3.33 7.13 -5.50
CA PHE A 154 2.91 5.78 -5.19
C PHE A 154 3.91 4.80 -5.79
N ILE A 155 4.21 3.75 -5.07
CA ILE A 155 5.04 2.65 -5.57
C ILE A 155 4.16 1.81 -6.50
N PRO A 156 4.54 1.58 -7.78
CA PRO A 156 3.79 0.70 -8.67
C PRO A 156 3.66 -0.69 -8.07
N ILE A 157 2.46 -1.30 -8.19
CA ILE A 157 2.21 -2.61 -7.58
C ILE A 157 3.14 -3.69 -8.12
N ASP A 158 3.43 -3.69 -9.42
CA ASP A 158 4.33 -4.66 -10.03
C ASP A 158 5.76 -4.54 -9.51
N SER A 159 6.24 -3.30 -9.27
CA SER A 159 7.53 -3.04 -8.64
C SER A 159 7.55 -3.60 -7.21
N ALA A 160 6.51 -3.32 -6.42
CA ALA A 160 6.42 -3.81 -5.05
C ALA A 160 6.44 -5.33 -4.96
N LEU A 161 5.68 -6.02 -5.82
CA LEU A 161 5.64 -7.48 -5.90
C LEU A 161 7.00 -8.06 -6.31
N SER A 162 7.64 -7.44 -7.31
CA SER A 162 8.98 -7.84 -7.78
C SER A 162 10.03 -7.70 -6.68
N PHE A 163 10.04 -6.57 -5.95
CA PHE A 163 11.00 -6.32 -4.86
C PHE A 163 10.86 -7.35 -3.72
N LEU A 164 9.65 -7.81 -3.48
CA LEU A 164 9.39 -8.84 -2.49
C LEU A 164 9.54 -10.27 -3.04
N ASN A 165 9.96 -10.44 -4.30
CA ASN A 165 10.03 -11.73 -5.01
C ASN A 165 8.68 -12.49 -4.94
N LEU A 166 7.59 -11.76 -4.97
CA LEU A 166 6.25 -12.32 -5.11
C LEU A 166 5.96 -12.39 -6.61
N ARG A 167 6.04 -13.58 -7.19
CA ARG A 167 5.58 -13.79 -8.56
C ARG A 167 4.05 -13.66 -8.55
N SER A 168 3.52 -12.85 -9.47
CA SER A 168 2.10 -12.95 -9.79
C SER A 168 1.86 -14.40 -10.22
N SER A 169 1.00 -15.11 -9.49
CA SER A 169 0.43 -16.36 -9.97
C SER A 169 -0.51 -15.98 -11.12
N GLY A 170 0.09 -15.79 -12.30
CA GLY A 170 -0.65 -15.60 -13.52
C GLY A 170 -1.46 -16.87 -13.83
N ARG A 171 -2.74 -16.71 -13.87
CA ARG A 171 -3.66 -17.46 -14.73
C ARG A 171 -4.66 -16.48 -15.32
#